data_9b7d15a78ed59065e6967eea199cb273
#
_entry.id   9b7d15a78ed59065e6967eea199cb273
#
_cell.length_a   1.000
_cell.length_b   1.000
_cell.length_c   1.000
_cell.angle_alpha   90.00
_cell.angle_beta   90.00
_cell.angle_gamma   90.00
#
_symmetry.space_group_name_H-M   'P 1'
#
loop_
_entity.id
_entity.type
_entity.pdbx_description
1 polymer ?
#
loop_
_entity_poly.entity_id
_entity_poly.type
_entity_poly.pdbx_seq_one_letter_code
_entity_poly.pdbx_strand_id
1 'polypeptide(L)'
;MNNSSGPIAVIKTKFGDIKIQLFPDVAPGHVENFVKLAQDGFYDGTTFHRVIPDFMIQGGDSNSKNEDRNTHGIGDPGYSIKAEFSKDLTHKRGILSMARGTDPNSAGSQFFIVVADSKFLDKQYSIFGEVIEGMEVADKIVDVKRDAKENPLEKITMKVTIRS
;
A
#
# COMPACT_ATOMS: atom_id res chain seq x y z
N MET A 1 17.48 6.60 13.02
CA MET A 1 17.93 6.36 11.64
C MET A 1 17.26 7.36 10.70
N ASN A 2 18.01 7.95 9.80
CA ASN A 2 17.49 8.90 8.83
C ASN A 2 17.15 8.17 7.53
N ASN A 3 15.86 8.06 7.21
CA ASN A 3 15.39 7.37 6.00
C ASN A 3 15.12 8.33 4.84
N SER A 4 15.52 9.60 4.99
CA SER A 4 15.21 10.63 3.99
C SER A 4 15.98 10.47 2.69
N SER A 5 16.97 9.57 2.63
CA SER A 5 17.76 9.34 1.43
C SER A 5 17.13 8.37 0.43
N GLY A 6 16.08 7.69 0.83
CA GLY A 6 15.40 6.74 -0.06
C GLY A 6 14.53 7.43 -1.11
N PRO A 7 14.05 6.65 -2.09
CA PRO A 7 13.15 7.21 -3.11
C PRO A 7 11.81 7.61 -2.49
N ILE A 8 11.11 8.51 -3.18
CA ILE A 8 9.79 8.99 -2.77
C ILE A 8 8.77 8.49 -3.80
N ALA A 9 7.72 7.84 -3.31
CA ALA A 9 6.60 7.43 -4.15
C ALA A 9 5.49 8.48 -4.07
N VAL A 10 4.85 8.77 -5.20
CA VAL A 10 3.68 9.64 -5.25
C VAL A 10 2.52 8.83 -5.80
N ILE A 11 1.49 8.67 -4.99
CA ILE A 11 0.25 7.98 -5.39
C ILE A 11 -0.77 9.05 -5.73
N LYS A 12 -1.13 9.13 -7.00
CA LYS A 12 -2.10 10.12 -7.48
C LYS A 12 -3.49 9.51 -7.54
N THR A 13 -4.46 10.18 -6.93
CA THR A 13 -5.87 9.76 -6.91
C THR A 13 -6.78 10.94 -7.22
N LYS A 14 -8.07 10.67 -7.41
CA LYS A 14 -9.05 11.74 -7.61
C LYS A 14 -9.21 12.67 -6.40
N PHE A 15 -8.76 12.22 -5.22
CA PHE A 15 -8.82 13.05 -4.00
C PHE A 15 -7.53 13.84 -3.75
N GLY A 16 -6.51 13.64 -4.56
CA GLY A 16 -5.22 14.29 -4.42
C GLY A 16 -4.07 13.28 -4.41
N ASP A 17 -2.89 13.78 -4.06
CA ASP A 17 -1.66 13.02 -4.07
C ASP A 17 -1.25 12.62 -2.66
N ILE A 18 -0.73 11.39 -2.51
CA ILE A 18 -0.13 10.91 -1.27
C ILE A 18 1.36 10.71 -1.57
N LYS A 19 2.22 11.42 -0.84
CA LYS A 19 3.68 11.28 -0.98
C LYS A 19 4.22 10.43 0.14
N ILE A 20 5.04 9.46 -0.21
CA ILE A 20 5.55 8.46 0.72
C ILE A 20 7.06 8.38 0.62
N GLN A 21 7.74 8.51 1.77
CA GLN A 21 9.17 8.23 1.86
C GLN A 21 9.34 6.71 1.98
N LEU A 22 10.02 6.10 1.03
CA LEU A 22 10.32 4.66 1.09
C LEU A 22 11.55 4.41 1.95
N PHE A 23 11.63 3.22 2.55
CA PHE A 23 12.67 2.85 3.52
C PHE A 23 13.54 1.70 2.99
N PRO A 24 14.47 1.95 2.05
CA PRO A 24 15.30 0.88 1.50
C PRO A 24 16.23 0.23 2.55
N ASP A 25 16.55 0.94 3.64
CA ASP A 25 17.38 0.39 4.70
C ASP A 25 16.61 -0.57 5.60
N VAL A 26 15.29 -0.46 5.63
CA VAL A 26 14.43 -1.32 6.47
C VAL A 26 13.96 -2.54 5.70
N ALA A 27 13.51 -2.35 4.47
CA ALA A 27 12.94 -3.41 3.66
C ALA A 27 13.42 -3.28 2.21
N PRO A 28 14.70 -3.59 1.94
CA PRO A 28 15.29 -3.35 0.62
C PRO A 28 14.59 -4.10 -0.50
N GLY A 29 14.19 -5.34 -0.29
CA GLY A 29 13.48 -6.14 -1.31
C GLY A 29 12.09 -5.59 -1.61
N HIS A 30 11.37 -5.17 -0.59
CA HIS A 30 10.03 -4.58 -0.77
C HIS A 30 10.10 -3.23 -1.47
N VAL A 31 11.08 -2.39 -1.12
CA VAL A 31 11.25 -1.09 -1.78
C VAL A 31 11.63 -1.30 -3.25
N GLU A 32 12.58 -2.17 -3.54
CA GLU A 32 12.99 -2.47 -4.91
C GLU A 32 11.82 -2.98 -5.74
N ASN A 33 11.03 -3.90 -5.19
CA ASN A 33 9.85 -4.46 -5.86
C ASN A 33 8.81 -3.38 -6.14
N PHE A 34 8.49 -2.56 -5.14
CA PHE A 34 7.49 -1.51 -5.29
C PHE A 34 7.92 -0.48 -6.34
N VAL A 35 9.17 -0.06 -6.29
CA VAL A 35 9.72 0.91 -7.26
C VAL A 35 9.65 0.34 -8.67
N LYS A 36 10.06 -0.90 -8.86
CA LYS A 36 10.01 -1.57 -10.16
C LYS A 36 8.59 -1.64 -10.71
N LEU A 37 7.65 -2.12 -9.89
CA LEU A 37 6.25 -2.22 -10.31
C LEU A 37 5.68 -0.84 -10.68
N ALA A 38 6.00 0.19 -9.89
CA ALA A 38 5.54 1.55 -10.17
C ALA A 38 6.11 2.07 -11.49
N GLN A 39 7.41 1.88 -11.71
CA GLN A 39 8.07 2.34 -12.93
C GLN A 39 7.59 1.60 -14.18
N ASP A 40 7.21 0.34 -14.03
CA ASP A 40 6.67 -0.47 -15.13
C ASP A 40 5.19 -0.16 -15.42
N GLY A 41 4.57 0.73 -14.64
CA GLY A 41 3.16 1.07 -14.82
C GLY A 41 2.19 0.04 -14.28
N PHE A 42 2.68 -0.92 -13.49
CA PHE A 42 1.84 -1.99 -12.93
C PHE A 42 0.68 -1.47 -12.11
N TYR A 43 0.94 -0.43 -11.31
CA TYR A 43 -0.08 0.12 -10.40
C TYR A 43 -1.08 1.04 -11.08
N ASP A 44 -0.78 1.51 -12.30
CA ASP A 44 -1.64 2.47 -12.99
C ASP A 44 -3.00 1.83 -13.30
N GLY A 45 -4.06 2.44 -12.79
CA GLY A 45 -5.43 1.93 -12.96
C GLY A 45 -5.87 0.92 -11.92
N THR A 46 -4.96 0.44 -11.04
CA THR A 46 -5.37 -0.36 -9.89
C THR A 46 -6.10 0.54 -8.89
N THR A 47 -6.83 -0.05 -7.97
CA THR A 47 -7.66 0.71 -7.04
C THR A 47 -7.32 0.41 -5.59
N PHE A 48 -7.80 1.29 -4.70
CA PHE A 48 -7.90 0.96 -3.29
C PHE A 48 -9.17 0.12 -3.11
N HIS A 49 -9.00 -1.19 -3.17
CA HIS A 49 -10.12 -2.14 -3.20
C HIS A 49 -10.62 -2.56 -1.82
N ARG A 50 -9.94 -2.15 -0.76
CA ARG A 50 -10.33 -2.45 0.62
C ARG A 50 -10.00 -1.27 1.50
N VAL A 51 -11.04 -0.69 2.13
CA VAL A 51 -10.88 0.46 3.02
C VAL A 51 -11.63 0.17 4.32
N ILE A 52 -10.95 0.32 5.45
CA ILE A 52 -11.52 0.05 6.77
C ILE A 52 -11.25 1.27 7.65
N PRO A 53 -12.29 2.05 8.00
CA PRO A 53 -12.13 3.20 8.91
C PRO A 53 -11.46 2.79 10.21
N ASP A 54 -10.64 3.67 10.76
CA ASP A 54 -9.85 3.45 11.97
C ASP A 54 -8.81 2.33 11.84
N PHE A 55 -8.49 1.93 10.61
CA PHE A 55 -7.50 0.89 10.35
C PHE A 55 -6.60 1.25 9.16
N MET A 56 -7.04 1.02 7.92
CA MET A 56 -6.15 1.17 6.76
C MET A 56 -6.91 1.31 5.44
N ILE A 57 -6.15 1.69 4.40
CA ILE A 57 -6.59 1.59 3.00
C ILE A 57 -5.62 0.66 2.29
N GLN A 58 -6.13 -0.28 1.51
CA GLN A 58 -5.33 -1.31 0.82
C GLN A 58 -5.58 -1.27 -0.67
N GLY A 59 -4.53 -1.39 -1.46
CA GLY A 59 -4.63 -1.38 -2.91
C GLY A 59 -3.45 -2.05 -3.58
N GLY A 60 -3.35 -1.85 -4.89
CA GLY A 60 -2.21 -2.35 -5.67
C GLY A 60 -2.39 -3.73 -6.27
N ASP A 61 -3.61 -4.27 -6.28
CA ASP A 61 -3.91 -5.54 -6.92
C ASP A 61 -4.29 -5.31 -8.39
N SER A 62 -3.63 -5.99 -9.32
CA SER A 62 -3.96 -5.90 -10.74
C SER A 62 -5.40 -6.31 -11.04
N ASN A 63 -5.95 -7.25 -10.27
CA ASN A 63 -7.35 -7.67 -10.43
C ASN A 63 -8.33 -6.56 -10.08
N SER A 64 -7.91 -5.54 -9.36
CA SER A 64 -8.79 -4.41 -9.03
C SER A 64 -9.18 -3.57 -10.24
N LYS A 65 -8.53 -3.79 -11.39
CA LYS A 65 -8.91 -3.18 -12.66
C LYS A 65 -10.15 -3.86 -13.27
N ASN A 66 -10.43 -5.10 -12.86
CA ASN A 66 -11.54 -5.89 -13.40
C ASN A 66 -12.89 -5.34 -12.96
N GLU A 67 -13.90 -5.51 -13.81
CA GLU A 67 -15.27 -5.16 -13.42
C GLU A 67 -15.84 -6.14 -12.40
N ASP A 68 -15.39 -7.40 -12.42
CA ASP A 68 -15.82 -8.41 -11.45
C ASP A 68 -15.15 -8.16 -10.10
N ARG A 69 -15.93 -7.62 -9.17
CA ARG A 69 -15.45 -7.24 -7.83
C ARG A 69 -15.01 -8.44 -6.99
N ASN A 70 -15.47 -9.64 -7.33
CA ASN A 70 -15.09 -10.86 -6.62
C ASN A 70 -13.63 -11.25 -6.88
N THR A 71 -12.99 -10.70 -7.92
CA THR A 71 -11.58 -10.96 -8.22
C THR A 71 -10.64 -10.00 -7.50
N HIS A 72 -11.16 -8.93 -6.92
CA HIS A 72 -10.33 -7.93 -6.26
C HIS A 72 -9.72 -8.48 -4.96
N GLY A 73 -8.43 -8.29 -4.80
CA GLY A 73 -7.70 -8.71 -3.60
C GLY A 73 -7.04 -10.07 -3.70
N ILE A 74 -7.27 -10.82 -4.77
CA ILE A 74 -6.71 -12.19 -4.93
C ILE A 74 -5.66 -12.30 -6.03
N GLY A 75 -5.31 -11.18 -6.69
CA GLY A 75 -4.29 -11.19 -7.72
C GLY A 75 -2.88 -11.00 -7.14
N ASP A 76 -1.88 -11.27 -7.97
CA ASP A 76 -0.48 -11.04 -7.65
C ASP A 76 0.28 -10.70 -8.92
N PRO A 77 1.57 -10.29 -8.82
CA PRO A 77 2.35 -9.94 -9.99
C PRO A 77 3.00 -11.15 -10.69
N GLY A 78 2.67 -12.37 -10.27
CA GLY A 78 3.25 -13.60 -10.81
C GLY A 78 4.42 -14.14 -10.00
N TYR A 79 4.69 -13.56 -8.83
CA TYR A 79 5.76 -13.99 -7.91
C TYR A 79 5.44 -13.50 -6.52
N SER A 80 6.21 -13.95 -5.54
CA SER A 80 6.12 -13.43 -4.17
C SER A 80 7.50 -13.09 -3.65
N ILE A 81 7.54 -12.23 -2.62
CA ILE A 81 8.78 -11.76 -2.02
C ILE A 81 8.79 -12.07 -0.52
N LYS A 82 9.99 -12.30 0.00
CA LYS A 82 10.18 -12.67 1.40
C LYS A 82 9.86 -11.51 2.33
N ALA A 83 9.34 -11.84 3.51
CA ALA A 83 9.09 -10.86 4.55
C ALA A 83 10.38 -10.18 5.00
N GLU A 84 10.24 -8.90 5.36
CA GLU A 84 11.35 -8.08 5.87
C GLU A 84 10.83 -7.31 7.08
N PHE A 85 10.58 -8.04 8.19
CA PHE A 85 9.99 -7.44 9.38
C PHE A 85 10.98 -6.52 10.10
N SER A 86 10.50 -5.34 10.51
CA SER A 86 11.28 -4.40 11.31
C SER A 86 11.18 -4.77 12.78
N LYS A 87 12.29 -4.65 13.50
CA LYS A 87 12.32 -4.82 14.97
C LYS A 87 11.94 -3.54 15.69
N ASP A 88 12.12 -2.39 15.05
CA ASP A 88 12.06 -1.08 15.71
C ASP A 88 10.86 -0.24 15.32
N LEU A 89 10.35 -0.43 14.11
CA LEU A 89 9.23 0.38 13.61
C LEU A 89 7.88 -0.23 14.01
N THR A 90 6.90 0.64 14.17
CA THR A 90 5.54 0.24 14.54
C THR A 90 4.55 0.73 13.49
N HIS A 91 3.43 0.02 13.34
CA HIS A 91 2.36 0.37 12.41
C HIS A 91 1.53 1.54 12.98
N LYS A 92 2.13 2.72 13.02
CA LYS A 92 1.44 3.95 13.42
C LYS A 92 0.77 4.58 12.19
N ARG A 93 -0.11 5.54 12.45
CA ARG A 93 -0.77 6.30 11.37
C ARG A 93 0.26 6.83 10.37
N GLY A 94 0.02 6.59 9.08
CA GLY A 94 0.88 7.03 7.98
C GLY A 94 1.86 5.98 7.48
N ILE A 95 1.99 4.84 8.14
CA ILE A 95 2.91 3.79 7.73
C ILE A 95 2.40 3.07 6.49
N LEU A 96 3.33 2.81 5.56
CA LEU A 96 3.11 1.98 4.38
C LEU A 96 3.68 0.59 4.65
N SER A 97 2.87 -0.43 4.54
CA SER A 97 3.23 -1.80 4.83
C SER A 97 2.72 -2.73 3.73
N MET A 98 3.26 -3.93 3.65
CA MET A 98 2.93 -4.85 2.57
C MET A 98 1.86 -5.84 2.98
N ALA A 99 0.78 -5.92 2.18
CA ALA A 99 -0.25 -6.94 2.36
C ALA A 99 0.29 -8.30 1.93
N ARG A 100 -0.25 -9.35 2.52
CA ARG A 100 0.16 -10.73 2.23
C ARG A 100 -0.98 -11.69 2.56
N GLY A 101 -0.84 -12.92 2.09
CA GLY A 101 -1.73 -14.00 2.48
C GLY A 101 -1.30 -14.61 3.81
N THR A 102 -1.72 -15.85 4.06
CA THR A 102 -1.40 -16.58 5.29
C THR A 102 0.11 -16.83 5.43
N ASP A 103 0.78 -17.14 4.32
CA ASP A 103 2.23 -17.33 4.31
C ASP A 103 2.92 -15.96 4.46
N PRO A 104 3.79 -15.77 5.47
CA PRO A 104 4.52 -14.50 5.63
C PRO A 104 5.34 -14.10 4.40
N ASN A 105 5.72 -15.04 3.55
CA ASN A 105 6.51 -14.80 2.35
C ASN A 105 5.67 -14.78 1.08
N SER A 106 4.38 -14.43 1.19
CA SER A 106 3.45 -14.41 0.07
C SER A 106 3.16 -13.02 -0.49
N ALA A 107 3.84 -11.99 0.00
CA ALA A 107 3.65 -10.63 -0.51
C ALA A 107 3.99 -10.54 -1.99
N GLY A 108 3.31 -9.67 -2.73
CA GLY A 108 3.56 -9.47 -4.15
C GLY A 108 3.45 -8.01 -4.55
N SER A 109 2.23 -7.52 -4.76
CA SER A 109 2.02 -6.13 -5.17
C SER A 109 1.12 -5.33 -4.24
N GLN A 110 0.27 -5.99 -3.47
CA GLN A 110 -0.71 -5.29 -2.64
C GLN A 110 -0.04 -4.67 -1.41
N PHE A 111 -0.43 -3.45 -1.11
CA PHE A 111 0.10 -2.69 0.03
C PHE A 111 -1.04 -2.02 0.76
N PHE A 112 -0.76 -1.54 1.97
CA PHE A 112 -1.75 -0.75 2.70
C PHE A 112 -1.09 0.43 3.42
N ILE A 113 -1.89 1.47 3.62
CA ILE A 113 -1.49 2.66 4.37
C ILE A 113 -2.34 2.68 5.64
N VAL A 114 -1.68 2.73 6.79
CA VAL A 114 -2.34 2.73 8.09
C VAL A 114 -2.93 4.11 8.37
N VAL A 115 -4.22 4.19 8.67
CA VAL A 115 -4.87 5.47 9.00
C VAL A 115 -5.06 5.69 10.50
N ALA A 116 -4.86 4.64 11.29
CA ALA A 116 -4.89 4.72 12.76
C ALA A 116 -3.90 3.69 13.32
N ASP A 117 -3.28 4.00 14.44
CA ASP A 117 -2.25 3.14 15.03
C ASP A 117 -2.72 1.69 15.16
N SER A 118 -1.94 0.76 14.63
CA SER A 118 -2.32 -0.66 14.51
C SER A 118 -1.15 -1.55 14.93
N LYS A 119 -0.75 -1.43 16.19
CA LYS A 119 0.42 -2.15 16.75
C LYS A 119 0.32 -3.66 16.67
N PHE A 120 -0.90 -4.20 16.56
CA PHE A 120 -1.10 -5.64 16.44
C PHE A 120 -0.50 -6.22 15.16
N LEU A 121 -0.14 -5.38 14.19
CA LEU A 121 0.51 -5.80 12.95
C LEU A 121 2.03 -5.85 13.06
N ASP A 122 2.60 -5.30 14.13
CA ASP A 122 4.05 -5.19 14.26
C ASP A 122 4.72 -6.55 14.25
N LYS A 123 5.86 -6.62 13.53
CA LYS A 123 6.67 -7.83 13.35
C LYS A 123 5.96 -8.95 12.59
N GLN A 124 4.81 -8.66 12.00
CA GLN A 124 4.03 -9.63 11.21
C GLN A 124 3.82 -9.17 9.77
N TYR A 125 4.04 -7.88 9.50
CA TYR A 125 3.93 -7.29 8.17
C TYR A 125 5.16 -6.42 7.91
N SER A 126 5.57 -6.34 6.65
CA SER A 126 6.82 -5.66 6.27
C SER A 126 6.56 -4.17 6.01
N ILE A 127 6.99 -3.34 6.94
CA ILE A 127 6.94 -1.88 6.82
C ILE A 127 8.00 -1.44 5.82
N PHE A 128 7.64 -0.65 4.81
CA PHE A 128 8.62 -0.19 3.84
C PHE A 128 8.52 1.30 3.46
N GLY A 129 7.70 2.07 4.17
CA GLY A 129 7.61 3.50 3.94
C GLY A 129 6.70 4.21 4.92
N GLU A 130 6.64 5.53 4.77
CA GLU A 130 5.79 6.39 5.60
C GLU A 130 5.31 7.59 4.79
N VAL A 131 4.04 7.96 4.95
CA VAL A 131 3.48 9.14 4.31
C VAL A 131 4.12 10.39 4.89
N ILE A 132 4.66 11.24 4.01
CA ILE A 132 5.26 12.52 4.40
C ILE A 132 4.38 13.71 4.03
N GLU A 133 3.42 13.53 3.11
CA GLU A 133 2.51 14.57 2.67
C GLU A 133 1.26 13.91 2.09
N GLY A 134 0.09 14.49 2.36
CA GLY A 134 -1.16 14.00 1.76
C GLY A 134 -1.91 12.98 2.60
N MET A 135 -1.65 12.91 3.91
CA MET A 135 -2.38 11.96 4.77
C MET A 135 -3.89 12.25 4.78
N GLU A 136 -4.28 13.52 4.61
CA GLU A 136 -5.70 13.89 4.49
C GLU A 136 -6.37 13.26 3.28
N VAL A 137 -5.61 12.93 2.24
CA VAL A 137 -6.12 12.22 1.06
C VAL A 137 -6.48 10.79 1.46
N ALA A 138 -5.62 10.12 2.24
CA ALA A 138 -5.91 8.78 2.74
C ALA A 138 -7.16 8.78 3.62
N ASP A 139 -7.35 9.81 4.42
CA ASP A 139 -8.54 9.95 5.26
C ASP A 139 -9.82 10.08 4.42
N LYS A 140 -9.76 10.79 3.31
CA LYS A 140 -10.89 10.89 2.39
C LYS A 140 -11.20 9.55 1.74
N ILE A 141 -10.17 8.81 1.35
CA ILE A 141 -10.32 7.50 0.72
C ILE A 141 -11.00 6.51 1.68
N VAL A 142 -10.57 6.50 2.94
CA VAL A 142 -11.11 5.54 3.91
C VAL A 142 -12.57 5.81 4.27
N ASP A 143 -13.05 7.04 4.07
CA ASP A 143 -14.41 7.45 4.45
C ASP A 143 -15.45 7.24 3.34
N VAL A 144 -15.05 6.78 2.16
CA VAL A 144 -16.01 6.58 1.08
C VAL A 144 -16.96 5.41 1.38
N LYS A 145 -18.10 5.41 0.72
CA LYS A 145 -19.05 4.31 0.82
C LYS A 145 -18.44 3.04 0.25
N ARG A 146 -18.65 1.92 0.92
CA ARG A 146 -18.08 0.63 0.53
C ARG A 146 -19.12 -0.48 0.59
N ASP A 147 -18.82 -1.60 -0.08
CA ASP A 147 -19.69 -2.77 -0.07
C ASP A 147 -19.41 -3.65 1.16
N ALA A 148 -20.08 -4.80 1.25
CA ALA A 148 -19.95 -5.72 2.38
C ALA A 148 -18.54 -6.31 2.51
N LYS A 149 -17.74 -6.26 1.45
CA LYS A 149 -16.34 -6.72 1.44
C LYS A 149 -15.35 -5.58 1.61
N GLU A 150 -15.84 -4.41 2.01
CA GLU A 150 -15.01 -3.23 2.28
C GLU A 150 -14.37 -2.62 1.03
N ASN A 151 -14.93 -2.89 -0.13
CA ASN A 151 -14.48 -2.35 -1.41
C ASN A 151 -15.29 -1.09 -1.73
N PRO A 152 -14.66 0.06 -1.99
CA PRO A 152 -15.39 1.28 -2.34
C PRO A 152 -16.39 1.05 -3.47
N LEU A 153 -17.60 1.62 -3.33
CA LEU A 153 -18.65 1.48 -4.34
C LEU A 153 -18.25 2.10 -5.67
N GLU A 154 -17.54 3.23 -5.63
CA GLU A 154 -16.94 3.85 -6.81
C GLU A 154 -15.45 3.57 -6.79
N LYS A 155 -14.90 3.10 -7.90
CA LYS A 155 -13.48 2.82 -8.01
C LYS A 155 -12.64 4.05 -7.69
N ILE A 156 -11.66 3.88 -6.81
CA ILE A 156 -10.66 4.92 -6.53
C ILE A 156 -9.35 4.44 -7.14
N THR A 157 -9.14 4.83 -8.40
CA THR A 157 -7.95 4.42 -9.13
C THR A 157 -6.72 5.22 -8.68
N MET A 158 -5.56 4.66 -8.92
CA MET A 158 -4.30 5.31 -8.60
C MET A 158 -3.35 5.29 -9.79
N LYS A 159 -2.38 6.19 -9.74
CA LYS A 159 -1.20 6.17 -10.57
C LYS A 159 -0.02 6.39 -9.65
N VAL A 160 1.00 5.55 -9.75
CA VAL A 160 2.15 5.64 -8.85
C VAL A 160 3.39 6.04 -9.64
N THR A 161 4.04 7.11 -9.19
CA THR A 161 5.30 7.58 -9.78
C THR A 161 6.38 7.60 -8.70
N ILE A 162 7.64 7.49 -9.13
CA ILE A 162 8.79 7.43 -8.23
C ILE A 162 9.68 8.63 -8.47
N ARG A 163 10.12 9.27 -7.41
CA ARG A 163 11.11 10.33 -7.42
C ARG A 163 12.37 9.83 -6.71
N SER A 164 13.50 10.05 -7.33
CA SER A 164 14.79 9.67 -6.75
C SER A 164 15.24 10.67 -5.70
#